data_2a200350f99697a5788008f14b1ede3b
#
_entry.id   2a200350f99697a5788008f14b1ede3b
#
_cell.length_a   1.000
_cell.length_b   1.000
_cell.length_c   1.000
_cell.angle_alpha   90.00
_cell.angle_beta   90.00
_cell.angle_gamma   90.00
#
_symmetry.space_group_name_H-M   'P 1'
#
loop_
_entity.id
_entity.type
_entity.pdbx_description
1 polymer ?
#
loop_
_entity_poly.entity_id
_entity_poly.type
_entity_poly.pdbx_seq_one_letter_code
_entity_poly.pdbx_strand_id
1 'polypeptide(L)'
;VKRFAALYRTLDRSTGTLDKRAALVAYFRAAPPLDAAWALYLLAGGKVASARMRIAASGELREWIAEAAGIADWLVADSYDHVGDLAETLALLLDDPASEAVDVSLAEWIEQRLLPIANQDVAVRKHCIVQAWRTLAFDERLVFNKLLTGALRVGVSQRLVQQALAELSGVDIARIAQRMLGSWRPHATYVADLLTHEELPGDRQQPYPFFLASPLEADVESLGAIDDWLLEWKWDGIRLQLLRRAGEAALWSRGEERLDGRFPEIEQAAMGLPDGTVIDGELLAWQPEQPLPMPFTALQTRIQRLKPGPKTLAAAPARLVAYDLLELDGEDLRERPLHARRALLERVLATLADPRIIASPLVQPTDWQAAAQVRLDARARGVEGLMLKRARSPYQSGRRRGDWWKWKIDPLTIDAVLLYAQAGHGRRSTLYTDYTFGLWHDGALVPIAKAYSGLDDTEILQLDRWIRANTTERFGPVRAVTPHHVFELGFEGVNRSTRHKSGIAVRFPRILRWRHDKPFAEADHLSSLQALAR
;
A
#
# COMPACT_ATOMS: atom_id res chain seq x y z
N VAL A 1 15.69 -16.79 -18.34
CA VAL A 1 14.42 -16.36 -17.69
C VAL A 1 13.54 -17.55 -17.28
N LYS A 2 13.76 -18.72 -17.84
CA LYS A 2 12.99 -19.96 -17.57
C LYS A 2 12.80 -20.27 -16.08
N ARG A 3 13.88 -20.18 -15.28
CA ARG A 3 13.83 -20.45 -13.83
C ARG A 3 12.88 -19.49 -13.10
N PHE A 4 12.92 -18.20 -13.43
CA PHE A 4 12.02 -17.23 -12.81
C PHE A 4 10.57 -17.37 -13.30
N ALA A 5 10.36 -17.72 -14.56
CA ALA A 5 9.03 -18.03 -15.10
C ALA A 5 8.42 -19.27 -14.42
N ALA A 6 9.22 -20.31 -14.15
CA ALA A 6 8.78 -21.48 -13.39
C ALA A 6 8.41 -21.13 -11.94
N LEU A 7 9.20 -20.26 -11.26
CA LEU A 7 8.84 -19.73 -9.95
C LEU A 7 7.52 -18.96 -10.01
N TYR A 8 7.40 -18.02 -10.95
CA TYR A 8 6.19 -17.21 -11.15
C TYR A 8 4.96 -18.09 -11.28
N ARG A 9 4.98 -19.09 -12.17
CA ARG A 9 3.90 -20.05 -12.39
C ARG A 9 3.56 -20.83 -11.12
N THR A 10 4.56 -21.27 -10.36
CA THR A 10 4.35 -22.00 -9.10
C THR A 10 3.66 -21.12 -8.06
N LEU A 11 4.12 -19.87 -7.91
CA LEU A 11 3.53 -18.90 -6.97
C LEU A 11 2.11 -18.52 -7.35
N ASP A 12 1.82 -18.36 -8.64
CA ASP A 12 0.51 -17.99 -9.15
C ASP A 12 -0.53 -19.12 -8.96
N ARG A 13 -0.13 -20.36 -9.19
CA ARG A 13 -1.00 -21.55 -9.03
C ARG A 13 -1.17 -22.01 -7.60
N SER A 14 -0.22 -21.71 -6.71
CA SER A 14 -0.27 -22.14 -5.32
C SER A 14 -1.23 -21.28 -4.49
N THR A 15 -2.02 -21.94 -3.64
CA THR A 15 -2.89 -21.26 -2.66
C THR A 15 -2.30 -21.29 -1.25
N GLY A 16 -1.49 -22.30 -0.94
CA GLY A 16 -0.86 -22.50 0.35
C GLY A 16 0.35 -21.58 0.57
N THR A 17 0.41 -20.93 1.72
CA THR A 17 1.54 -20.08 2.10
C THR A 17 2.83 -20.90 2.26
N LEU A 18 2.73 -22.14 2.75
CA LEU A 18 3.88 -23.03 2.93
C LEU A 18 4.47 -23.45 1.58
N ASP A 19 3.63 -23.79 0.60
CA ASP A 19 4.08 -24.17 -0.75
C ASP A 19 4.78 -23.01 -1.44
N LYS A 20 4.21 -21.80 -1.33
CA LYS A 20 4.84 -20.58 -1.86
C LYS A 20 6.21 -20.33 -1.21
N ARG A 21 6.30 -20.49 0.11
CA ARG A 21 7.56 -20.30 0.83
C ARG A 21 8.61 -21.32 0.40
N ALA A 22 8.25 -22.58 0.28
CA ALA A 22 9.14 -23.64 -0.20
C ALA A 22 9.66 -23.37 -1.62
N ALA A 23 8.79 -22.89 -2.53
CA ALA A 23 9.17 -22.51 -3.88
C ALA A 23 10.16 -21.34 -3.90
N LEU A 24 9.97 -20.33 -3.05
CA LEU A 24 10.90 -19.20 -2.89
C LEU A 24 12.25 -19.66 -2.35
N VAL A 25 12.29 -20.51 -1.32
CA VAL A 25 13.54 -21.07 -0.76
C VAL A 25 14.30 -21.85 -1.83
N ALA A 26 13.61 -22.71 -2.59
CA ALA A 26 14.23 -23.50 -3.67
C ALA A 26 14.82 -22.59 -4.75
N TYR A 27 14.10 -21.54 -5.14
CA TYR A 27 14.57 -20.59 -6.13
C TYR A 27 15.82 -19.84 -5.67
N PHE A 28 15.78 -19.20 -4.49
CA PHE A 28 16.90 -18.40 -3.97
C PHE A 28 18.15 -19.24 -3.68
N ARG A 29 17.98 -20.53 -3.40
CA ARG A 29 19.11 -21.47 -3.24
C ARG A 29 19.83 -21.78 -4.56
N ALA A 30 19.09 -21.80 -5.67
CA ALA A 30 19.59 -22.27 -6.96
C ALA A 30 19.84 -21.15 -7.99
N ALA A 31 19.31 -19.95 -7.75
CA ALA A 31 19.42 -18.84 -8.70
C ALA A 31 20.85 -18.25 -8.71
N PRO A 32 21.35 -17.84 -9.89
CA PRO A 32 22.57 -17.04 -9.97
C PRO A 32 22.42 -15.75 -9.14
N PRO A 33 23.52 -15.23 -8.55
CA PRO A 33 23.45 -14.12 -7.61
C PRO A 33 22.69 -12.88 -8.14
N LEU A 34 22.96 -12.46 -9.37
CA LEU A 34 22.29 -11.29 -9.97
C LEU A 34 20.83 -11.58 -10.32
N ASP A 35 20.50 -12.80 -10.75
CA ASP A 35 19.12 -13.24 -10.96
C ASP A 35 18.32 -13.27 -9.64
N ALA A 36 18.96 -13.73 -8.55
CA ALA A 36 18.36 -13.71 -7.22
C ALA A 36 18.09 -12.28 -6.75
N ALA A 37 19.00 -11.34 -6.97
CA ALA A 37 18.82 -9.93 -6.63
C ALA A 37 17.67 -9.29 -7.42
N TRP A 38 17.58 -9.53 -8.73
CA TRP A 38 16.47 -9.06 -9.54
C TRP A 38 15.13 -9.68 -9.15
N ALA A 39 15.09 -11.00 -8.91
CA ALA A 39 13.89 -11.68 -8.46
C ALA A 39 13.40 -11.11 -7.11
N LEU A 40 14.31 -10.91 -6.16
CA LEU A 40 13.99 -10.29 -4.88
C LEU A 40 13.43 -8.90 -5.05
N TYR A 41 14.06 -8.07 -5.87
CA TYR A 41 13.61 -6.71 -6.17
C TYR A 41 12.17 -6.69 -6.71
N LEU A 42 11.90 -7.54 -7.69
CA LEU A 42 10.58 -7.63 -8.35
C LEU A 42 9.51 -8.17 -7.40
N LEU A 43 9.81 -9.22 -6.63
CA LEU A 43 8.89 -9.81 -5.64
C LEU A 43 8.61 -8.88 -4.45
N ALA A 44 9.56 -7.99 -4.13
CA ALA A 44 9.38 -6.93 -3.15
C ALA A 44 8.56 -5.73 -3.68
N GLY A 45 8.10 -5.76 -4.93
CA GLY A 45 7.28 -4.70 -5.54
C GLY A 45 8.06 -3.70 -6.39
N GLY A 46 9.35 -3.95 -6.62
CA GLY A 46 10.18 -3.18 -7.52
C GLY A 46 9.72 -3.26 -8.98
N LYS A 47 10.04 -2.25 -9.77
CA LYS A 47 9.68 -2.16 -11.19
C LYS A 47 10.92 -1.96 -12.03
N VAL A 48 11.01 -2.66 -13.16
CA VAL A 48 12.10 -2.50 -14.14
C VAL A 48 12.12 -1.10 -14.71
N ALA A 49 10.93 -0.55 -15.02
CA ALA A 49 10.77 0.79 -15.55
C ALA A 49 10.22 1.75 -14.47
N SER A 50 10.79 2.94 -14.36
CA SER A 50 10.26 4.02 -13.53
C SER A 50 9.13 4.77 -14.23
N ALA A 51 8.39 5.61 -13.49
CA ALA A 51 7.36 6.48 -14.08
C ALA A 51 7.88 7.42 -15.19
N ARG A 52 9.20 7.69 -15.19
CA ARG A 52 9.89 8.53 -16.19
C ARG A 52 10.54 7.75 -17.33
N MET A 53 10.63 6.41 -17.22
CA MET A 53 11.29 5.53 -18.17
C MET A 53 10.34 4.37 -18.49
N ARG A 54 9.36 4.64 -19.37
CA ARG A 54 8.40 3.64 -19.82
C ARG A 54 8.95 2.94 -21.05
N ILE A 55 9.04 1.60 -21.02
CA ILE A 55 9.55 0.81 -22.16
C ILE A 55 8.53 0.79 -23.30
N ALA A 56 7.23 0.57 -22.98
CA ALA A 56 6.14 0.67 -23.94
C ALA A 56 4.85 1.09 -23.25
N ALA A 57 3.97 1.79 -23.96
CA ALA A 57 2.63 2.09 -23.49
C ALA A 57 1.69 0.91 -23.76
N SER A 58 0.62 0.77 -22.96
CA SER A 58 -0.36 -0.31 -23.15
C SER A 58 -1.03 -0.30 -24.55
N GLY A 59 -1.21 0.90 -25.13
CA GLY A 59 -1.73 1.05 -26.50
C GLY A 59 -0.75 0.53 -27.54
N GLU A 60 0.55 0.91 -27.42
CA GLU A 60 1.61 0.42 -28.29
C GLU A 60 1.71 -1.11 -28.26
N LEU A 61 1.65 -1.72 -27.05
CA LEU A 61 1.71 -3.17 -26.91
C LEU A 61 0.52 -3.88 -27.59
N ARG A 62 -0.69 -3.31 -27.53
CA ARG A 62 -1.87 -3.86 -28.19
C ARG A 62 -1.76 -3.79 -29.72
N GLU A 63 -1.32 -2.68 -30.26
CA GLU A 63 -1.08 -2.50 -31.70
C GLU A 63 0.00 -3.47 -32.20
N TRP A 64 1.13 -3.57 -31.50
CA TRP A 64 2.23 -4.44 -31.90
C TRP A 64 1.90 -5.92 -31.83
N ILE A 65 1.08 -6.35 -30.85
CA ILE A 65 0.63 -7.76 -30.78
C ILE A 65 -0.38 -8.07 -31.86
N ALA A 66 -1.28 -7.15 -32.21
CA ALA A 66 -2.23 -7.32 -33.30
C ALA A 66 -1.49 -7.59 -34.62
N GLU A 67 -0.49 -6.78 -34.93
CA GLU A 67 0.36 -6.98 -36.11
C GLU A 67 1.17 -8.28 -36.05
N ALA A 68 1.79 -8.59 -34.89
CA ALA A 68 2.62 -9.77 -34.73
C ALA A 68 1.82 -11.09 -34.86
N ALA A 69 0.58 -11.08 -34.38
CA ALA A 69 -0.35 -12.22 -34.44
C ALA A 69 -1.18 -12.25 -35.74
N GLY A 70 -1.15 -11.17 -36.55
CA GLY A 70 -1.96 -11.06 -37.78
C GLY A 70 -3.47 -10.99 -37.53
N ILE A 71 -3.89 -10.39 -36.40
CA ILE A 71 -5.30 -10.26 -36.00
C ILE A 71 -5.72 -8.78 -35.97
N ALA A 72 -7.04 -8.54 -36.04
CA ALA A 72 -7.57 -7.19 -35.96
C ALA A 72 -7.49 -6.59 -34.54
N ASP A 73 -7.28 -5.28 -34.41
CA ASP A 73 -7.14 -4.57 -33.13
C ASP A 73 -8.34 -4.78 -32.20
N TRP A 74 -9.56 -4.82 -32.75
CA TRP A 74 -10.75 -5.05 -31.94
C TRP A 74 -10.75 -6.42 -31.26
N LEU A 75 -10.14 -7.44 -31.89
CA LEU A 75 -10.04 -8.79 -31.30
C LEU A 75 -9.06 -8.83 -30.13
N VAL A 76 -7.97 -8.04 -30.20
CA VAL A 76 -7.06 -7.85 -29.04
C VAL A 76 -7.81 -7.19 -27.88
N ALA A 77 -8.64 -6.18 -28.16
CA ALA A 77 -9.44 -5.50 -27.14
C ALA A 77 -10.48 -6.46 -26.50
N ASP A 78 -11.19 -7.21 -27.32
CA ASP A 78 -12.17 -8.19 -26.86
C ASP A 78 -11.52 -9.32 -26.05
N SER A 79 -10.37 -9.83 -26.50
CA SER A 79 -9.56 -10.81 -25.76
C SER A 79 -9.12 -10.28 -24.40
N TYR A 80 -8.67 -9.02 -24.34
CA TYR A 80 -8.30 -8.37 -23.07
C TYR A 80 -9.50 -8.22 -22.13
N ASP A 81 -10.67 -7.87 -22.66
CA ASP A 81 -11.89 -7.76 -21.85
C ASP A 81 -12.32 -9.11 -21.24
N HIS A 82 -12.02 -10.22 -21.91
CA HIS A 82 -12.28 -11.57 -21.41
C HIS A 82 -11.23 -12.06 -20.41
N VAL A 83 -9.94 -11.87 -20.70
CA VAL A 83 -8.82 -12.33 -19.86
C VAL A 83 -8.66 -11.43 -18.62
N GLY A 84 -8.86 -10.11 -18.76
CA GLY A 84 -8.76 -9.14 -17.69
C GLY A 84 -7.32 -8.74 -17.28
N ASP A 85 -6.30 -9.35 -17.91
CA ASP A 85 -4.88 -9.06 -17.68
C ASP A 85 -4.16 -8.88 -19.02
N LEU A 86 -3.59 -7.68 -19.22
CA LEU A 86 -2.95 -7.36 -20.50
C LEU A 86 -1.73 -8.26 -20.77
N ALA A 87 -0.90 -8.51 -19.77
CA ALA A 87 0.31 -9.32 -19.95
C ALA A 87 -0.01 -10.76 -20.35
N GLU A 88 -1.05 -11.33 -19.76
CA GLU A 88 -1.56 -12.65 -20.07
C GLU A 88 -2.22 -12.68 -21.45
N THR A 89 -3.04 -11.69 -21.78
CA THR A 89 -3.66 -11.54 -23.10
C THR A 89 -2.59 -11.53 -24.20
N LEU A 90 -1.56 -10.68 -24.05
CA LEU A 90 -0.45 -10.62 -25.01
C LEU A 90 0.29 -11.95 -25.13
N ALA A 91 0.43 -12.71 -24.04
CA ALA A 91 1.11 -14.00 -24.09
C ALA A 91 0.26 -15.09 -24.80
N LEU A 92 -1.08 -15.04 -24.67
CA LEU A 92 -2.00 -16.00 -25.27
C LEU A 92 -2.19 -15.82 -26.77
N LEU A 93 -1.97 -14.62 -27.31
CA LEU A 93 -2.23 -14.30 -28.71
C LEU A 93 -1.15 -14.78 -29.69
N LEU A 94 -0.08 -15.39 -29.22
CA LEU A 94 0.97 -15.96 -30.05
C LEU A 94 1.23 -17.43 -29.67
N ASP A 95 1.48 -18.23 -30.68
CA ASP A 95 1.89 -19.62 -30.50
C ASP A 95 3.27 -19.71 -29.87
N ASP A 96 3.56 -20.84 -29.24
CA ASP A 96 4.90 -21.14 -28.74
C ASP A 96 5.89 -21.35 -29.90
N PRO A 97 7.15 -20.96 -29.74
CA PRO A 97 8.15 -21.11 -30.79
C PRO A 97 8.39 -22.59 -31.09
N ALA A 98 8.60 -22.90 -32.38
CA ALA A 98 8.82 -24.29 -32.86
C ALA A 98 10.12 -24.93 -32.32
N SER A 99 11.06 -24.12 -31.81
CA SER A 99 12.32 -24.59 -31.20
C SER A 99 12.56 -23.90 -29.87
N GLU A 100 13.16 -24.61 -28.92
CA GLU A 100 13.54 -23.98 -27.65
C GLU A 100 14.58 -22.89 -27.87
N ALA A 101 14.27 -21.69 -27.35
CA ALA A 101 15.24 -20.60 -27.30
C ALA A 101 16.38 -20.90 -26.31
N VAL A 102 17.53 -20.30 -26.55
CA VAL A 102 18.64 -20.29 -25.59
C VAL A 102 18.15 -19.68 -24.27
N ASP A 103 18.40 -20.38 -23.15
CA ASP A 103 18.01 -19.88 -21.83
C ASP A 103 18.88 -18.68 -21.43
N VAL A 104 18.30 -17.52 -21.49
CA VAL A 104 18.91 -16.25 -21.09
C VAL A 104 18.51 -15.96 -19.65
N SER A 105 19.44 -15.48 -18.83
CA SER A 105 19.19 -15.18 -17.42
C SER A 105 18.17 -14.06 -17.23
N LEU A 106 17.55 -13.97 -16.04
CA LEU A 106 16.63 -12.88 -15.72
C LEU A 106 17.34 -11.52 -15.75
N ALA A 107 18.53 -11.47 -15.18
CA ALA A 107 19.34 -10.25 -15.14
C ALA A 107 19.73 -9.77 -16.55
N GLU A 108 20.16 -10.68 -17.42
CA GLU A 108 20.50 -10.35 -18.81
C GLU A 108 19.27 -9.82 -19.58
N TRP A 109 18.09 -10.44 -19.40
CA TRP A 109 16.86 -9.92 -19.99
C TRP A 109 16.55 -8.49 -19.55
N ILE A 110 16.76 -8.18 -18.28
CA ILE A 110 16.47 -6.86 -17.75
C ILE A 110 17.55 -5.85 -18.15
N GLU A 111 18.81 -6.15 -17.84
CA GLU A 111 19.91 -5.17 -17.96
C GLU A 111 20.41 -4.97 -19.40
N GLN A 112 20.42 -6.03 -20.20
CA GLN A 112 20.98 -5.97 -21.55
C GLN A 112 19.92 -5.85 -22.66
N ARG A 113 18.66 -6.23 -22.39
CA ARG A 113 17.62 -6.22 -23.41
C ARG A 113 16.48 -5.24 -23.14
N LEU A 114 16.00 -5.12 -21.87
CA LEU A 114 14.87 -4.23 -21.56
C LEU A 114 15.30 -2.80 -21.23
N LEU A 115 16.25 -2.63 -20.32
CA LEU A 115 16.69 -1.27 -19.92
C LEU A 115 17.31 -0.47 -21.07
N PRO A 116 18.13 -1.04 -21.96
CA PRO A 116 18.74 -0.27 -23.06
C PRO A 116 17.72 0.25 -24.08
N ILE A 117 16.60 -0.44 -24.29
CA ILE A 117 15.59 -0.02 -25.28
C ILE A 117 14.63 1.05 -24.74
N ALA A 118 14.59 1.28 -23.43
CA ALA A 118 13.62 2.18 -22.81
C ALA A 118 13.65 3.63 -23.35
N ASN A 119 14.80 4.08 -23.83
CA ASN A 119 14.98 5.44 -24.38
C ASN A 119 15.20 5.45 -25.89
N GLN A 120 14.97 4.32 -26.58
CA GLN A 120 15.11 4.20 -28.02
C GLN A 120 13.82 4.61 -28.75
N ASP A 121 13.95 4.82 -30.05
CA ASP A 121 12.81 5.12 -30.93
C ASP A 121 11.77 4.01 -30.89
N VAL A 122 10.51 4.36 -31.14
CA VAL A 122 9.37 3.44 -31.14
C VAL A 122 9.61 2.22 -32.04
N ALA A 123 10.21 2.41 -33.22
CA ALA A 123 10.49 1.32 -34.16
C ALA A 123 11.51 0.30 -33.60
N VAL A 124 12.55 0.78 -32.92
CA VAL A 124 13.55 -0.07 -32.26
C VAL A 124 12.90 -0.85 -31.10
N ARG A 125 12.12 -0.17 -30.24
CA ARG A 125 11.40 -0.79 -29.13
C ARG A 125 10.45 -1.88 -29.63
N LYS A 126 9.63 -1.57 -30.65
CA LYS A 126 8.72 -2.49 -31.29
C LYS A 126 9.45 -3.73 -31.80
N HIS A 127 10.51 -3.53 -32.58
CA HIS A 127 11.30 -4.64 -33.14
C HIS A 127 11.81 -5.58 -32.01
N CYS A 128 12.45 -5.03 -30.98
CA CYS A 128 13.00 -5.82 -29.89
C CYS A 128 11.91 -6.60 -29.11
N ILE A 129 10.77 -5.96 -28.83
CA ILE A 129 9.68 -6.59 -28.09
C ILE A 129 9.02 -7.69 -28.94
N VAL A 130 8.73 -7.45 -30.21
CA VAL A 130 8.14 -8.45 -31.11
C VAL A 130 9.09 -9.66 -31.29
N GLN A 131 10.40 -9.43 -31.41
CA GLN A 131 11.37 -10.51 -31.46
C GLN A 131 11.39 -11.35 -30.17
N ALA A 132 11.34 -10.69 -29.00
CA ALA A 132 11.23 -11.37 -27.73
C ALA A 132 9.94 -12.25 -27.65
N TRP A 133 8.80 -11.71 -28.07
CA TRP A 133 7.53 -12.47 -28.10
C TRP A 133 7.60 -13.73 -28.98
N ARG A 134 8.29 -13.67 -30.09
CA ARG A 134 8.44 -14.80 -31.04
C ARG A 134 9.43 -15.87 -30.57
N THR A 135 10.34 -15.52 -29.67
CA THR A 135 11.38 -16.43 -29.19
C THR A 135 11.10 -17.02 -27.81
N LEU A 136 10.23 -16.39 -27.01
CA LEU A 136 9.88 -16.84 -25.66
C LEU A 136 8.69 -17.81 -25.70
N ALA A 137 8.77 -18.91 -24.95
CA ALA A 137 7.63 -19.77 -24.66
C ALA A 137 6.60 -19.05 -23.79
N PHE A 138 5.38 -19.57 -23.71
CA PHE A 138 4.25 -18.90 -23.03
C PHE A 138 4.58 -18.39 -21.62
N ASP A 139 5.11 -19.22 -20.73
CA ASP A 139 5.41 -18.84 -19.34
C ASP A 139 6.47 -17.71 -19.27
N GLU A 140 7.48 -17.77 -20.13
CA GLU A 140 8.55 -16.77 -20.23
C GLU A 140 8.00 -15.46 -20.81
N ARG A 141 7.17 -15.55 -21.84
CA ARG A 141 6.49 -14.43 -22.51
C ARG A 141 5.54 -13.72 -21.54
N LEU A 142 4.81 -14.48 -20.73
CA LEU A 142 3.95 -13.93 -19.68
C LEU A 142 4.77 -13.10 -18.68
N VAL A 143 5.85 -13.65 -18.15
CA VAL A 143 6.76 -12.93 -17.23
C VAL A 143 7.37 -11.70 -17.90
N PHE A 144 7.84 -11.81 -19.13
CA PHE A 144 8.36 -10.70 -19.91
C PHE A 144 7.33 -9.57 -20.04
N ASN A 145 6.08 -9.89 -20.37
CA ASN A 145 4.99 -8.92 -20.45
C ASN A 145 4.66 -8.29 -19.08
N LYS A 146 4.77 -9.07 -17.99
CA LYS A 146 4.63 -8.54 -16.61
C LYS A 146 5.74 -7.53 -16.27
N LEU A 147 6.97 -7.75 -16.74
CA LEU A 147 8.07 -6.80 -16.58
C LEU A 147 7.82 -5.50 -17.37
N LEU A 148 7.30 -5.60 -18.60
CA LEU A 148 6.94 -4.44 -19.44
C LEU A 148 5.83 -3.60 -18.82
N THR A 149 4.77 -4.24 -18.34
CA THR A 149 3.58 -3.57 -17.79
C THR A 149 3.74 -3.15 -16.33
N GLY A 150 4.79 -3.62 -15.64
CA GLY A 150 5.01 -3.38 -14.21
C GLY A 150 3.98 -4.05 -13.30
N ALA A 151 3.28 -5.08 -13.77
CA ALA A 151 2.16 -5.75 -13.09
C ALA A 151 2.56 -7.11 -12.49
N LEU A 152 3.80 -7.26 -12.03
CA LEU A 152 4.30 -8.52 -11.46
C LEU A 152 3.72 -8.77 -10.05
N ARG A 153 2.46 -9.22 -9.99
CA ARG A 153 1.77 -9.57 -8.74
C ARG A 153 1.41 -11.05 -8.75
N VAL A 154 1.99 -11.82 -7.80
CA VAL A 154 1.79 -13.28 -7.68
C VAL A 154 1.21 -13.69 -6.32
N GLY A 155 0.54 -12.77 -5.63
CA GLY A 155 -0.03 -13.05 -4.31
C GLY A 155 1.02 -13.45 -3.27
N VAL A 156 2.22 -12.88 -3.37
CA VAL A 156 3.33 -13.03 -2.42
C VAL A 156 3.52 -11.70 -1.71
N SER A 157 3.47 -11.72 -0.38
CA SER A 157 3.79 -10.55 0.43
C SER A 157 5.30 -10.43 0.62
N GLN A 158 5.81 -9.22 0.81
CA GLN A 158 7.21 -8.99 1.17
C GLN A 158 7.62 -9.81 2.40
N ARG A 159 6.72 -9.92 3.40
CA ARG A 159 6.95 -10.75 4.59
C ARG A 159 7.16 -12.23 4.26
N LEU A 160 6.46 -12.78 3.28
CA LEU A 160 6.66 -14.18 2.87
C LEU A 160 8.04 -14.38 2.22
N VAL A 161 8.49 -13.40 1.44
CA VAL A 161 9.86 -13.42 0.87
C VAL A 161 10.90 -13.36 1.98
N GLN A 162 10.73 -12.47 2.96
CA GLN A 162 11.62 -12.37 4.13
C GLN A 162 11.66 -13.68 4.94
N GLN A 163 10.51 -14.34 5.13
CA GLN A 163 10.45 -15.66 5.79
C GLN A 163 11.22 -16.73 5.02
N ALA A 164 11.11 -16.75 3.68
CA ALA A 164 11.85 -17.69 2.84
C ALA A 164 13.36 -17.45 2.92
N LEU A 165 13.79 -16.18 2.92
CA LEU A 165 15.20 -15.81 3.06
C LEU A 165 15.75 -16.14 4.46
N ALA A 166 14.97 -15.92 5.51
CA ALA A 166 15.33 -16.30 6.88
C ALA A 166 15.47 -17.83 7.03
N GLU A 167 14.56 -18.61 6.43
CA GLU A 167 14.65 -20.08 6.41
C GLU A 167 15.87 -20.56 5.64
N LEU A 168 16.21 -19.88 4.54
CA LEU A 168 17.39 -20.23 3.72
C LEU A 168 18.71 -20.00 4.45
N SER A 169 18.83 -18.90 5.20
CA SER A 169 20.10 -18.42 5.76
C SER A 169 20.26 -18.65 7.27
N GLY A 170 19.17 -18.83 8.01
CA GLY A 170 19.18 -18.81 9.48
C GLY A 170 19.33 -17.41 10.09
N VAL A 171 19.39 -16.36 9.28
CA VAL A 171 19.40 -14.95 9.76
C VAL A 171 18.02 -14.57 10.28
N ASP A 172 17.97 -13.83 11.38
CA ASP A 172 16.71 -13.35 11.95
C ASP A 172 15.88 -12.55 10.92
N ILE A 173 14.59 -12.85 10.84
CA ILE A 173 13.67 -12.23 9.89
C ILE A 173 13.58 -10.70 10.08
N ALA A 174 13.70 -10.21 11.33
CA ALA A 174 13.64 -8.78 11.60
C ALA A 174 14.88 -8.06 11.04
N ARG A 175 16.06 -8.70 11.09
CA ARG A 175 17.28 -8.17 10.49
C ARG A 175 17.17 -8.15 8.96
N ILE A 176 16.67 -9.21 8.33
CA ILE A 176 16.41 -9.24 6.89
C ILE A 176 15.40 -8.15 6.50
N ALA A 177 14.30 -8.03 7.25
CA ALA A 177 13.30 -7.00 7.02
C ALA A 177 13.89 -5.60 7.09
N GLN A 178 14.73 -5.32 8.09
CA GLN A 178 15.43 -4.05 8.27
C GLN A 178 16.37 -3.75 7.09
N ARG A 179 17.18 -4.72 6.64
CA ARG A 179 18.11 -4.56 5.52
C ARG A 179 17.42 -4.38 4.16
N MET A 180 16.19 -4.85 4.02
CA MET A 180 15.36 -4.66 2.83
C MET A 180 14.62 -3.31 2.83
N LEU A 181 14.72 -2.49 3.87
CA LEU A 181 14.10 -1.17 3.91
C LEU A 181 14.84 -0.17 3.00
N GLY A 182 14.09 0.82 2.52
CA GLY A 182 14.61 1.88 1.68
C GLY A 182 14.71 1.51 0.20
N SER A 183 15.30 2.42 -0.58
CA SER A 183 15.51 2.23 -2.01
C SER A 183 16.87 1.57 -2.26
N TRP A 184 16.88 0.45 -2.91
CA TRP A 184 18.09 -0.26 -3.33
C TRP A 184 17.99 -0.68 -4.80
N ARG A 185 19.12 -1.04 -5.39
CA ARG A 185 19.21 -1.55 -6.76
C ARG A 185 19.79 -2.97 -6.74
N PRO A 186 19.30 -3.86 -7.60
CA PRO A 186 19.85 -5.19 -7.73
C PRO A 186 21.34 -5.16 -8.12
N HIS A 187 22.15 -5.92 -7.40
CA HIS A 187 23.56 -6.20 -7.73
C HIS A 187 23.96 -7.60 -7.25
N ALA A 188 25.01 -8.15 -7.80
CA ALA A 188 25.35 -9.56 -7.62
C ALA A 188 25.59 -9.98 -6.15
N THR A 189 26.08 -9.09 -5.29
CA THR A 189 26.33 -9.39 -3.88
C THR A 189 25.15 -9.11 -2.98
N TYR A 190 24.10 -8.41 -3.46
CA TYR A 190 23.01 -7.91 -2.61
C TYR A 190 22.35 -8.98 -1.74
N VAL A 191 22.01 -10.14 -2.32
CA VAL A 191 21.36 -11.22 -1.56
C VAL A 191 22.34 -11.84 -0.55
N ALA A 192 23.62 -11.99 -0.90
CA ALA A 192 24.63 -12.48 0.02
C ALA A 192 24.85 -11.50 1.19
N ASP A 193 24.93 -10.19 0.91
CA ASP A 193 25.05 -9.15 1.92
C ASP A 193 23.82 -9.12 2.84
N LEU A 194 22.62 -9.26 2.25
CA LEU A 194 21.36 -9.32 2.99
C LEU A 194 21.31 -10.50 3.98
N LEU A 195 21.88 -11.63 3.60
CA LEU A 195 21.86 -12.90 4.34
C LEU A 195 23.08 -13.11 5.23
N THR A 196 24.03 -12.17 5.28
CA THR A 196 25.19 -12.28 6.17
C THR A 196 24.80 -12.14 7.63
N HIS A 197 25.49 -12.85 8.51
CA HIS A 197 25.36 -12.69 9.96
C HIS A 197 26.16 -11.49 10.51
N GLU A 198 27.04 -10.91 9.70
CA GLU A 198 27.83 -9.74 10.08
C GLU A 198 26.98 -8.46 10.08
N GLU A 199 27.37 -7.50 10.92
CA GLU A 199 26.76 -6.17 10.95
C GLU A 199 27.27 -5.33 9.76
N LEU A 200 26.34 -4.79 8.96
CA LEU A 200 26.67 -3.97 7.79
C LEU A 200 26.64 -2.47 8.16
N PRO A 201 27.48 -1.62 7.53
CA PRO A 201 27.48 -0.17 7.78
C PRO A 201 26.11 0.48 7.56
N GLY A 202 25.31 -0.03 6.62
CA GLY A 202 23.96 0.45 6.36
C GLY A 202 22.94 0.11 7.45
N ASP A 203 23.22 -0.87 8.31
CA ASP A 203 22.30 -1.29 9.39
C ASP A 203 22.09 -0.15 10.41
N ARG A 204 23.06 0.76 10.56
CA ARG A 204 22.97 1.90 11.47
C ARG A 204 21.99 2.99 11.01
N GLN A 205 21.72 3.11 9.72
CA GLN A 205 20.85 4.14 9.15
C GLN A 205 19.43 3.64 8.87
N GLN A 206 19.12 2.40 9.20
CA GLN A 206 17.82 1.79 8.92
C GLN A 206 16.90 1.82 10.13
N PRO A 207 15.58 2.02 9.94
CA PRO A 207 14.61 1.99 11.00
C PRO A 207 14.40 0.56 11.51
N TYR A 208 13.78 0.44 12.65
CA TYR A 208 13.25 -0.83 13.11
C TYR A 208 11.97 -1.21 12.36
N PRO A 209 11.68 -2.51 12.18
CA PRO A 209 10.40 -2.94 11.62
C PRO A 209 9.23 -2.41 12.45
N PHE A 210 8.22 -1.83 11.77
CA PHE A 210 7.09 -1.21 12.45
C PHE A 210 6.16 -2.23 13.12
N PHE A 211 5.77 -1.96 14.36
CA PHE A 211 4.70 -2.69 15.04
C PHE A 211 3.33 -2.13 14.62
N LEU A 212 2.45 -2.99 14.11
CA LEU A 212 1.17 -2.60 13.53
C LEU A 212 0.00 -3.02 14.43
N ALA A 213 -0.84 -2.05 14.80
CA ALA A 213 -2.06 -2.32 15.55
C ALA A 213 -3.10 -3.10 14.72
N SER A 214 -3.81 -4.00 15.38
CA SER A 214 -4.97 -4.70 14.83
C SER A 214 -6.26 -3.87 14.99
N PRO A 215 -7.27 -4.00 14.11
CA PRO A 215 -8.57 -3.42 14.38
C PRO A 215 -9.20 -4.09 15.60
N LEU A 216 -9.85 -3.31 16.46
CA LEU A 216 -10.66 -3.84 17.54
C LEU A 216 -12.04 -4.19 16.97
N GLU A 217 -12.32 -5.48 16.87
CA GLU A 217 -13.59 -6.03 16.35
C GLU A 217 -14.49 -6.54 17.47
N ALA A 218 -13.88 -6.84 18.62
CA ALA A 218 -14.58 -7.29 19.81
C ALA A 218 -15.01 -6.12 20.69
N ASP A 219 -15.87 -6.39 21.64
CA ASP A 219 -16.23 -5.42 22.68
C ASP A 219 -14.98 -4.99 23.45
N VAL A 220 -14.83 -3.70 23.66
CA VAL A 220 -13.65 -3.13 24.31
C VAL A 220 -13.48 -3.61 25.75
N GLU A 221 -14.58 -3.88 26.45
CA GLU A 221 -14.57 -4.42 27.82
C GLU A 221 -13.90 -5.80 27.92
N SER A 222 -13.88 -6.56 26.81
CA SER A 222 -13.17 -7.84 26.73
C SER A 222 -11.66 -7.74 26.86
N LEU A 223 -11.10 -6.54 26.77
CA LEU A 223 -9.67 -6.29 26.93
C LEU A 223 -9.20 -6.32 28.40
N GLY A 224 -10.12 -6.39 29.36
CA GLY A 224 -9.83 -6.42 30.80
C GLY A 224 -9.76 -5.04 31.44
N ALA A 225 -8.93 -4.87 32.46
CA ALA A 225 -8.85 -3.61 33.19
C ALA A 225 -8.27 -2.49 32.33
N ILE A 226 -8.88 -1.32 32.36
CA ILE A 226 -8.43 -0.16 31.56
C ILE A 226 -7.02 0.31 31.95
N ASP A 227 -6.64 0.16 33.23
CA ASP A 227 -5.33 0.54 33.76
C ASP A 227 -4.16 -0.27 33.15
N ASP A 228 -4.45 -1.42 32.53
CA ASP A 228 -3.45 -2.19 31.79
C ASP A 228 -3.11 -1.58 30.41
N TRP A 229 -3.79 -0.50 30.03
CA TRP A 229 -3.71 0.08 28.68
C TRP A 229 -3.32 1.56 28.71
N LEU A 230 -2.46 1.95 27.79
CA LEU A 230 -2.22 3.36 27.43
C LEU A 230 -3.14 3.71 26.26
N LEU A 231 -3.95 4.74 26.46
CA LEU A 231 -4.88 5.24 25.44
C LEU A 231 -4.33 6.52 24.85
N GLU A 232 -4.31 6.61 23.53
CA GLU A 232 -3.87 7.77 22.76
C GLU A 232 -4.84 8.06 21.63
N TRP A 233 -4.84 9.30 21.14
CA TRP A 233 -5.56 9.61 19.92
C TRP A 233 -4.96 8.88 18.73
N LYS A 234 -5.82 8.34 17.87
CA LYS A 234 -5.39 7.80 16.58
C LYS A 234 -5.28 8.94 15.58
N TRP A 235 -4.10 9.51 15.49
CA TRP A 235 -3.79 10.61 14.61
C TRP A 235 -3.96 10.21 13.13
N ASP A 236 -4.34 11.18 12.29
CA ASP A 236 -4.46 11.03 10.83
C ASP A 236 -3.32 11.78 10.15
N GLY A 237 -2.16 11.15 10.07
CA GLY A 237 -0.93 11.70 9.53
C GLY A 237 -0.10 10.71 8.76
N ILE A 238 1.20 10.88 8.80
CA ILE A 238 2.20 9.96 8.25
C ILE A 238 2.96 9.34 9.41
N ARG A 239 2.73 8.06 9.66
CA ARG A 239 3.55 7.34 10.62
C ARG A 239 4.97 7.21 10.13
N LEU A 240 5.92 7.60 10.98
CA LEU A 240 7.35 7.52 10.69
C LEU A 240 8.17 7.14 11.91
N GLN A 241 9.37 6.67 11.66
CA GLN A 241 10.46 6.62 12.64
C GLN A 241 11.44 7.73 12.34
N LEU A 242 11.77 8.50 13.39
CA LEU A 242 12.82 9.50 13.41
C LEU A 242 14.05 8.85 14.02
N LEU A 243 15.15 8.81 13.27
CA LEU A 243 16.44 8.28 13.71
C LEU A 243 17.41 9.45 13.91
N ARG A 244 18.15 9.44 15.01
CA ARG A 244 19.28 10.29 15.27
C ARG A 244 20.47 9.40 15.57
N ARG A 245 21.29 9.11 14.56
CA ARG A 245 22.42 8.17 14.67
C ARG A 245 23.61 8.66 13.87
N ALA A 246 24.81 8.39 14.36
CA ALA A 246 26.08 8.74 13.73
C ALA A 246 26.18 10.23 13.30
N GLY A 247 25.63 11.13 14.11
CA GLY A 247 25.67 12.55 13.83
C GLY A 247 24.60 13.05 12.85
N GLU A 248 23.75 12.19 12.31
CA GLU A 248 22.73 12.53 11.29
C GLU A 248 21.32 12.25 11.79
N ALA A 249 20.34 12.95 11.19
CA ALA A 249 18.93 12.67 11.39
C ALA A 249 18.35 12.06 10.10
N ALA A 250 17.50 11.03 10.23
CA ALA A 250 16.81 10.39 9.12
C ALA A 250 15.33 10.16 9.46
N LEU A 251 14.46 10.34 8.47
CA LEU A 251 13.02 10.12 8.60
C LEU A 251 12.59 8.96 7.70
N TRP A 252 11.99 7.93 8.28
CA TRP A 252 11.51 6.75 7.57
C TRP A 252 10.00 6.58 7.72
N SER A 253 9.28 6.60 6.61
CA SER A 253 7.84 6.31 6.63
C SER A 253 7.56 4.83 6.89
N ARG A 254 6.33 4.52 7.33
CA ARG A 254 5.85 3.14 7.45
C ARG A 254 5.90 2.36 6.11
N GLY A 255 5.86 3.06 4.99
CA GLY A 255 5.96 2.48 3.65
C GLY A 255 7.40 2.23 3.19
N GLU A 256 8.38 2.26 4.11
CA GLU A 256 9.80 1.99 3.82
C GLU A 256 10.43 3.03 2.87
N GLU A 257 9.91 4.26 2.90
CA GLU A 257 10.45 5.38 2.13
C GLU A 257 11.19 6.36 3.03
N ARG A 258 12.40 6.76 2.64
CA ARG A 258 13.10 7.87 3.27
C ARG A 258 12.46 9.19 2.88
N LEU A 259 12.21 10.03 3.87
CA LEU A 259 11.55 11.33 3.71
C LEU A 259 12.52 12.50 3.87
N ASP A 260 13.82 12.25 3.81
CA ASP A 260 14.85 13.25 4.02
C ASP A 260 14.69 14.46 3.09
N GLY A 261 14.87 15.65 3.65
CA GLY A 261 14.73 16.94 2.98
C GLY A 261 13.28 17.38 2.70
N ARG A 262 12.29 16.50 2.92
CA ARG A 262 10.87 16.87 2.79
C ARG A 262 10.33 17.59 4.04
N PHE A 263 10.94 17.32 5.19
CA PHE A 263 10.58 17.89 6.49
C PHE A 263 11.81 18.43 7.24
N PRO A 264 12.52 19.42 6.65
CA PRO A 264 13.79 19.90 7.19
C PRO A 264 13.67 20.49 8.59
N GLU A 265 12.49 20.99 8.99
CA GLU A 265 12.24 21.49 10.33
C GLU A 265 12.24 20.37 11.38
N ILE A 266 11.77 19.16 11.03
CA ILE A 266 11.82 18.00 11.93
C ILE A 266 13.25 17.45 12.01
N GLU A 267 13.94 17.36 10.86
CA GLU A 267 15.34 16.95 10.81
C GLU A 267 16.22 17.89 11.67
N GLN A 268 15.99 19.20 11.58
CA GLN A 268 16.68 20.18 12.39
C GLN A 268 16.39 20.03 13.89
N ALA A 269 15.11 19.82 14.27
CA ALA A 269 14.74 19.59 15.66
C ALA A 269 15.38 18.32 16.22
N ALA A 270 15.44 17.26 15.40
CA ALA A 270 16.05 15.99 15.77
C ALA A 270 17.54 16.09 16.12
N MET A 271 18.26 17.09 15.59
CA MET A 271 19.67 17.30 15.92
C MET A 271 19.90 17.62 17.39
N GLY A 272 18.89 18.08 18.13
CA GLY A 272 18.94 18.29 19.58
C GLY A 272 18.71 17.01 20.40
N LEU A 273 18.34 15.90 19.79
CA LEU A 273 18.20 14.61 20.47
C LEU A 273 19.60 13.97 20.72
N PRO A 274 19.75 13.15 21.75
CA PRO A 274 20.94 12.32 21.93
C PRO A 274 21.24 11.48 20.70
N ASP A 275 22.52 11.28 20.39
CA ASP A 275 22.89 10.33 19.32
C ASP A 275 22.51 8.91 19.72
N GLY A 276 22.12 8.06 18.79
CA GLY A 276 21.55 6.75 19.10
C GLY A 276 20.11 6.81 19.62
N THR A 277 19.29 7.74 19.11
CA THR A 277 17.85 7.84 19.44
C THR A 277 16.99 7.44 18.26
N VAL A 278 15.98 6.59 18.51
CA VAL A 278 14.94 6.23 17.53
C VAL A 278 13.55 6.42 18.15
N ILE A 279 12.76 7.27 17.52
CA ILE A 279 11.41 7.62 17.96
C ILE A 279 10.40 7.16 16.91
N ASP A 280 9.32 6.49 17.33
CA ASP A 280 8.16 6.17 16.49
C ASP A 280 7.04 7.19 16.77
N GLY A 281 6.48 7.78 15.73
CA GLY A 281 5.50 8.85 15.87
C GLY A 281 4.65 9.05 14.62
N GLU A 282 3.70 9.98 14.74
CA GLU A 282 2.86 10.44 13.64
C GLU A 282 3.26 11.86 13.26
N LEU A 283 3.63 12.05 12.00
CA LEU A 283 3.93 13.35 11.43
C LEU A 283 2.64 14.02 10.97
N LEU A 284 2.39 15.23 11.45
CA LEU A 284 1.18 16.00 11.16
C LEU A 284 1.56 17.37 10.59
N ALA A 285 0.70 17.93 9.75
CA ALA A 285 0.72 19.36 9.47
C ALA A 285 0.01 20.08 10.62
N TRP A 286 0.69 21.05 11.25
CA TRP A 286 0.15 21.70 12.45
C TRP A 286 0.65 23.14 12.59
N GLN A 287 -0.25 24.09 12.44
CA GLN A 287 0.07 25.50 12.69
C GLN A 287 0.35 25.71 14.19
N PRO A 288 1.46 26.38 14.57
CA PRO A 288 1.86 26.55 15.96
C PRO A 288 0.77 27.11 16.87
N GLU A 289 -0.03 28.06 16.35
CA GLU A 289 -1.09 28.78 17.08
C GLU A 289 -2.41 28.01 17.16
N GLN A 290 -2.56 26.88 16.45
CA GLN A 290 -3.80 26.14 16.40
C GLN A 290 -3.83 25.02 17.44
N PRO A 291 -4.98 24.78 18.12
CA PRO A 291 -5.11 23.71 19.09
C PRO A 291 -5.18 22.31 18.46
N LEU A 292 -5.52 22.21 17.17
CA LEU A 292 -5.70 20.98 16.43
C LEU A 292 -4.83 20.93 15.17
N PRO A 293 -4.45 19.72 14.71
CA PRO A 293 -3.71 19.58 13.47
C PRO A 293 -4.57 19.98 12.26
N MET A 294 -3.88 20.34 11.19
CA MET A 294 -4.50 20.55 9.88
C MET A 294 -4.99 19.22 9.29
N PRO A 295 -5.98 19.25 8.38
CA PRO A 295 -6.39 18.06 7.66
C PRO A 295 -5.22 17.37 6.94
N PHE A 296 -5.26 16.06 6.82
CA PHE A 296 -4.22 15.24 6.16
C PHE A 296 -3.89 15.72 4.72
N THR A 297 -4.85 16.33 4.03
CA THR A 297 -4.65 16.90 2.68
C THR A 297 -3.55 17.96 2.65
N ALA A 298 -3.36 18.73 3.71
CA ALA A 298 -2.27 19.70 3.82
C ALA A 298 -0.90 18.99 3.78
N LEU A 299 -0.79 17.86 4.47
CA LEU A 299 0.43 17.05 4.50
C LEU A 299 0.68 16.33 3.17
N GLN A 300 -0.37 15.87 2.47
CA GLN A 300 -0.25 15.23 1.16
C GLN A 300 0.38 16.14 0.10
N THR A 301 0.04 17.42 0.10
CA THR A 301 0.62 18.38 -0.86
C THR A 301 2.12 18.58 -0.62
N ARG A 302 2.57 18.38 0.62
CA ARG A 302 3.94 18.57 1.06
C ARG A 302 4.82 17.34 0.81
N ILE A 303 4.34 16.15 1.07
CA ILE A 303 5.11 14.90 0.92
C ILE A 303 5.59 14.66 -0.51
N GLN A 304 4.88 15.19 -1.51
CA GLN A 304 5.26 15.06 -2.91
C GLN A 304 6.44 15.95 -3.31
N ARG A 305 6.88 16.89 -2.44
CA ARG A 305 7.95 17.86 -2.74
C ARG A 305 9.23 17.43 -2.03
N LEU A 306 10.24 17.05 -2.79
CA LEU A 306 11.55 16.63 -2.28
C LEU A 306 12.31 17.75 -1.56
N LYS A 307 12.10 19.00 -1.94
CA LYS A 307 12.71 20.21 -1.34
C LYS A 307 11.64 21.30 -1.26
N PRO A 308 10.85 21.35 -0.18
CA PRO A 308 9.82 22.37 -0.04
C PRO A 308 10.44 23.76 0.20
N GLY A 309 9.95 24.77 -0.52
CA GLY A 309 10.36 26.16 -0.31
C GLY A 309 9.68 26.81 0.90
N PRO A 310 10.13 28.00 1.34
CA PRO A 310 9.63 28.69 2.54
C PRO A 310 8.11 28.86 2.60
N LYS A 311 7.48 29.18 1.46
CA LYS A 311 6.01 29.31 1.36
C LYS A 311 5.29 27.99 1.68
N THR A 312 5.83 26.86 1.19
CA THR A 312 5.27 25.54 1.45
C THR A 312 5.43 25.13 2.90
N LEU A 313 6.60 25.43 3.50
CA LEU A 313 6.86 25.16 4.92
C LEU A 313 5.93 25.96 5.82
N ALA A 314 5.72 27.25 5.52
CA ALA A 314 4.82 28.11 6.29
C ALA A 314 3.33 27.72 6.12
N ALA A 315 2.93 27.29 4.92
CA ALA A 315 1.55 26.88 4.66
C ALA A 315 1.14 25.57 5.38
N ALA A 316 2.08 24.64 5.59
CA ALA A 316 1.82 23.38 6.27
C ALA A 316 3.05 22.99 7.13
N PRO A 317 3.28 23.70 8.27
CA PRO A 317 4.37 23.37 9.17
C PRO A 317 4.20 21.95 9.71
N ALA A 318 5.29 21.21 9.83
CA ALA A 318 5.26 19.85 10.33
C ALA A 318 5.51 19.79 11.84
N ARG A 319 4.82 18.84 12.50
CA ARG A 319 5.05 18.46 13.90
C ARG A 319 5.04 16.95 13.99
N LEU A 320 6.02 16.39 14.70
CA LEU A 320 6.05 14.98 15.04
C LEU A 320 5.41 14.77 16.40
N VAL A 321 4.34 14.00 16.44
CA VAL A 321 3.68 13.54 17.67
C VAL A 321 4.20 12.15 17.99
N ALA A 322 5.17 12.09 18.90
CA ALA A 322 5.89 10.89 19.28
C ALA A 322 5.10 10.06 20.29
N TYR A 323 5.02 8.77 20.10
CA TYR A 323 4.29 7.88 21.00
C TYR A 323 5.11 6.67 21.48
N ASP A 324 6.30 6.43 20.92
CA ASP A 324 7.19 5.36 21.41
C ASP A 324 8.66 5.73 21.21
N LEU A 325 9.53 5.21 22.08
CA LEU A 325 10.98 5.35 22.03
C LEU A 325 11.60 3.97 21.89
N LEU A 326 12.25 3.73 20.75
CA LEU A 326 12.75 2.42 20.40
C LEU A 326 14.24 2.23 20.71
N GLU A 327 15.00 3.34 20.74
CA GLU A 327 16.42 3.36 21.03
C GLU A 327 16.77 4.67 21.73
N LEU A 328 17.68 4.60 22.68
CA LEU A 328 18.24 5.76 23.37
C LEU A 328 19.71 5.51 23.68
N ASP A 329 20.59 6.46 23.34
CA ASP A 329 22.05 6.35 23.51
C ASP A 329 22.64 5.08 22.89
N GLY A 330 22.01 4.59 21.80
CA GLY A 330 22.38 3.35 21.10
C GLY A 330 21.88 2.06 21.76
N GLU A 331 21.16 2.14 22.89
CA GLU A 331 20.55 0.98 23.53
C GLU A 331 19.18 0.69 22.91
N ASP A 332 18.96 -0.55 22.43
CA ASP A 332 17.68 -1.03 21.94
C ASP A 332 16.70 -1.22 23.11
N LEU A 333 15.62 -0.45 23.11
CA LEU A 333 14.60 -0.45 24.16
C LEU A 333 13.37 -1.29 23.83
N ARG A 334 13.30 -1.89 22.66
CA ARG A 334 12.06 -2.53 22.15
C ARG A 334 11.52 -3.64 23.06
N GLU A 335 12.40 -4.37 23.74
CA GLU A 335 11.99 -5.43 24.68
C GLU A 335 11.51 -4.89 26.04
N ARG A 336 11.78 -3.59 26.34
CA ARG A 336 11.26 -2.97 27.56
C ARG A 336 9.75 -2.76 27.47
N PRO A 337 9.02 -2.81 28.60
CA PRO A 337 7.58 -2.51 28.64
C PRO A 337 7.27 -1.11 28.08
N LEU A 338 6.16 -0.97 27.36
CA LEU A 338 5.75 0.31 26.76
C LEU A 338 5.70 1.47 27.76
N HIS A 339 5.15 1.27 28.96
CA HIS A 339 5.09 2.32 29.98
C HIS A 339 6.48 2.85 30.38
N ALA A 340 7.50 1.99 30.40
CA ALA A 340 8.87 2.38 30.70
C ALA A 340 9.49 3.15 29.51
N ARG A 341 9.29 2.68 28.27
CA ARG A 341 9.72 3.40 27.06
C ARG A 341 9.05 4.76 26.96
N ARG A 342 7.76 4.84 27.30
CA ARG A 342 6.99 6.08 27.32
C ARG A 342 7.55 7.09 28.34
N ALA A 343 7.84 6.67 29.54
CA ALA A 343 8.42 7.54 30.57
C ALA A 343 9.81 8.09 30.14
N LEU A 344 10.61 7.26 29.44
CA LEU A 344 11.87 7.70 28.85
C LEU A 344 11.65 8.73 27.73
N LEU A 345 10.70 8.47 26.82
CA LEU A 345 10.32 9.38 25.74
C LEU A 345 9.97 10.77 26.29
N GLU A 346 9.10 10.83 27.28
CA GLU A 346 8.65 12.09 27.89
C GLU A 346 9.83 12.88 28.50
N ARG A 347 10.78 12.21 29.17
CA ARG A 347 11.99 12.85 29.69
C ARG A 347 12.91 13.39 28.60
N VAL A 348 13.13 12.60 27.53
CA VAL A 348 13.95 13.01 26.38
C VAL A 348 13.34 14.23 25.69
N LEU A 349 12.04 14.24 25.49
CA LEU A 349 11.34 15.35 24.83
C LEU A 349 11.25 16.58 25.75
N ALA A 350 11.12 16.42 27.04
CA ALA A 350 11.21 17.53 28.01
C ALA A 350 12.59 18.19 28.01
N THR A 351 13.65 17.40 27.83
CA THR A 351 15.02 17.92 27.70
C THR A 351 15.25 18.62 26.36
N LEU A 352 14.73 18.05 25.27
CA LEU A 352 14.77 18.65 23.93
C LEU A 352 14.08 20.01 23.89
N ALA A 353 12.94 20.14 24.59
CA ALA A 353 12.11 21.34 24.69
C ALA A 353 11.79 22.02 23.35
N ASP A 354 11.64 21.24 22.28
CA ASP A 354 11.32 21.73 20.94
C ASP A 354 9.85 21.42 20.58
N PRO A 355 9.02 22.45 20.29
CA PRO A 355 7.59 22.25 20.02
C PRO A 355 7.30 21.49 18.71
N ARG A 356 8.30 21.25 17.87
CA ARG A 356 8.17 20.50 16.62
C ARG A 356 8.15 18.98 16.85
N ILE A 357 8.64 18.50 18.01
CA ILE A 357 8.62 17.10 18.41
C ILE A 357 8.03 17.01 19.81
N ILE A 358 6.80 16.52 19.92
CA ILE A 358 6.07 16.46 21.20
C ILE A 358 5.62 15.03 21.49
N ALA A 359 5.42 14.71 22.77
CA ALA A 359 4.80 13.47 23.16
C ALA A 359 3.31 13.45 22.78
N SER A 360 2.81 12.33 22.27
CA SER A 360 1.36 12.13 22.02
C SER A 360 0.62 12.24 23.36
N PRO A 361 -0.39 13.10 23.51
CA PRO A 361 -1.15 13.21 24.75
C PRO A 361 -1.85 11.89 25.08
N LEU A 362 -1.71 11.44 26.32
CA LEU A 362 -2.47 10.29 26.82
C LEU A 362 -3.91 10.71 27.13
N VAL A 363 -4.85 9.86 26.78
CA VAL A 363 -6.23 9.94 27.18
C VAL A 363 -6.40 9.07 28.43
N GLN A 364 -6.91 9.64 29.52
CA GLN A 364 -7.01 8.97 30.82
C GLN A 364 -8.47 8.86 31.29
N PRO A 365 -9.29 8.04 30.65
CA PRO A 365 -10.66 7.80 31.09
C PRO A 365 -10.68 6.89 32.33
N THR A 366 -11.70 7.00 33.15
CA THR A 366 -11.85 6.20 34.38
C THR A 366 -12.18 4.74 34.11
N ASP A 367 -12.83 4.46 33.01
CA ASP A 367 -13.29 3.14 32.61
C ASP A 367 -13.53 3.07 31.08
N TRP A 368 -13.90 1.89 30.56
CA TRP A 368 -14.16 1.70 29.13
C TRP A 368 -15.37 2.48 28.62
N GLN A 369 -16.37 2.73 29.47
CA GLN A 369 -17.55 3.52 29.10
C GLN A 369 -17.16 4.99 28.91
N ALA A 370 -16.36 5.55 29.81
CA ALA A 370 -15.80 6.88 29.67
C ALA A 370 -14.89 6.98 28.44
N ALA A 371 -14.07 5.96 28.17
CA ALA A 371 -13.24 5.88 26.97
C ALA A 371 -14.08 5.88 25.69
N ALA A 372 -15.22 5.17 25.67
CA ALA A 372 -16.15 5.17 24.55
C ALA A 372 -16.74 6.55 24.29
N GLN A 373 -17.08 7.30 25.36
CA GLN A 373 -17.57 8.67 25.22
C GLN A 373 -16.49 9.61 24.66
N VAL A 374 -15.27 9.53 25.19
CA VAL A 374 -14.14 10.32 24.68
C VAL A 374 -13.87 10.00 23.21
N ARG A 375 -13.99 8.73 22.78
CA ARG A 375 -13.82 8.32 21.39
C ARG A 375 -14.77 9.07 20.43
N LEU A 376 -15.97 9.42 20.85
CA LEU A 376 -16.93 10.16 20.03
C LEU A 376 -16.44 11.56 19.65
N ASP A 377 -15.57 12.18 20.46
CA ASP A 377 -14.97 13.48 20.18
C ASP A 377 -13.90 13.42 19.07
N ALA A 378 -13.48 12.22 18.66
CA ALA A 378 -12.39 12.03 17.69
C ALA A 378 -12.62 12.82 16.38
N ARG A 379 -13.87 12.82 15.88
CA ARG A 379 -14.21 13.53 14.65
C ARG A 379 -14.06 15.05 14.79
N ALA A 380 -14.47 15.63 15.90
CA ALA A 380 -14.31 17.05 16.18
C ALA A 380 -12.83 17.44 16.31
N ARG A 381 -11.99 16.52 16.79
CA ARG A 381 -10.53 16.70 16.93
C ARG A 381 -9.75 16.42 15.65
N GLY A 382 -10.40 15.97 14.57
CA GLY A 382 -9.70 15.61 13.32
C GLY A 382 -8.83 14.36 13.43
N VAL A 383 -9.19 13.43 14.33
CA VAL A 383 -8.50 12.15 14.53
C VAL A 383 -9.43 10.98 14.21
N GLU A 384 -8.89 9.77 14.03
CA GLU A 384 -9.66 8.61 13.55
C GLU A 384 -10.27 7.73 14.69
N GLY A 385 -10.06 8.09 15.94
CA GLY A 385 -10.47 7.31 17.10
C GLY A 385 -9.37 7.23 18.15
N LEU A 386 -9.26 6.08 18.83
CA LEU A 386 -8.26 5.82 19.85
C LEU A 386 -7.32 4.67 19.44
N MET A 387 -6.08 4.76 19.90
CA MET A 387 -5.11 3.67 19.96
C MET A 387 -5.09 3.13 21.38
N LEU A 388 -5.26 1.83 21.53
CA LEU A 388 -5.18 1.12 22.80
C LEU A 388 -3.91 0.28 22.77
N LYS A 389 -2.98 0.55 23.66
CA LYS A 389 -1.67 -0.11 23.70
C LYS A 389 -1.46 -0.72 25.08
N ARG A 390 -1.20 -2.02 25.15
CA ARG A 390 -0.97 -2.69 26.44
C ARG A 390 0.28 -2.12 27.10
N ALA A 391 0.14 -1.60 28.32
CA ALA A 391 1.20 -0.88 29.03
C ALA A 391 2.49 -1.70 29.25
N ARG A 392 2.35 -3.02 29.37
CA ARG A 392 3.47 -3.94 29.58
C ARG A 392 4.02 -4.58 28.30
N SER A 393 3.49 -4.22 27.10
CA SER A 393 3.93 -4.84 25.87
C SER A 393 5.33 -4.41 25.42
N PRO A 394 6.10 -5.33 24.82
CA PRO A 394 7.28 -4.95 24.05
C PRO A 394 6.87 -4.31 22.73
N TYR A 395 7.82 -3.71 22.02
CA TYR A 395 7.62 -3.24 20.65
C TYR A 395 7.93 -4.38 19.67
N GLN A 396 6.90 -4.97 19.11
CA GLN A 396 7.02 -6.11 18.21
C GLN A 396 7.18 -5.68 16.75
N SER A 397 7.33 -6.61 15.82
CA SER A 397 7.34 -6.36 14.38
C SER A 397 6.06 -6.85 13.70
N GLY A 398 5.61 -6.08 12.69
CA GLY A 398 4.44 -6.43 11.89
C GLY A 398 3.13 -6.36 12.69
N ARG A 399 2.10 -7.06 12.21
CA ARG A 399 0.79 -7.08 12.89
C ARG A 399 0.65 -8.31 13.77
N ARG A 400 0.63 -8.09 15.08
CA ARG A 400 0.34 -9.12 16.06
C ARG A 400 -0.87 -8.70 16.89
N ARG A 401 -1.83 -9.60 17.04
CA ARG A 401 -3.02 -9.34 17.86
C ARG A 401 -2.65 -9.45 19.34
N GLY A 402 -3.32 -8.66 20.19
CA GLY A 402 -3.26 -8.75 21.65
C GLY A 402 -2.72 -7.51 22.33
N ASP A 403 -1.72 -6.86 21.78
CA ASP A 403 -1.02 -5.76 22.46
C ASP A 403 -1.39 -4.37 21.97
N TRP A 404 -1.59 -4.19 20.66
CA TRP A 404 -1.95 -2.89 20.10
C TRP A 404 -3.23 -2.98 19.27
N TRP A 405 -4.23 -2.15 19.63
CA TRP A 405 -5.52 -2.07 18.97
C TRP A 405 -5.80 -0.66 18.47
N LYS A 406 -6.45 -0.56 17.32
CA LYS A 406 -7.04 0.67 16.82
C LYS A 406 -8.55 0.58 16.98
N TRP A 407 -9.08 1.47 17.81
CA TRP A 407 -10.50 1.62 18.08
C TRP A 407 -11.02 2.85 17.36
N LYS A 408 -11.32 2.66 16.09
CA LYS A 408 -11.80 3.75 15.23
C LYS A 408 -13.22 4.15 15.57
N ILE A 409 -13.57 5.44 15.29
CA ILE A 409 -14.97 5.85 15.24
C ILE A 409 -15.69 5.14 14.10
N ASP A 410 -17.01 5.00 14.24
CA ASP A 410 -17.81 4.40 13.19
C ASP A 410 -17.72 5.23 11.90
N PRO A 411 -17.67 4.57 10.73
CA PRO A 411 -17.63 5.28 9.47
C PRO A 411 -18.89 6.15 9.29
N LEU A 412 -18.75 7.21 8.53
CA LEU A 412 -19.92 7.88 7.98
C LEU A 412 -20.59 6.93 6.98
N THR A 413 -21.91 6.96 6.90
CA THR A 413 -22.66 6.08 6.00
C THR A 413 -23.55 6.88 5.06
N ILE A 414 -23.81 6.31 3.88
CA ILE A 414 -24.75 6.83 2.90
C ILE A 414 -25.29 5.68 2.05
N ASP A 415 -26.56 5.76 1.70
CA ASP A 415 -27.22 4.78 0.84
C ASP A 415 -27.14 5.23 -0.63
N ALA A 416 -26.37 4.52 -1.44
CA ALA A 416 -26.07 4.89 -2.82
C ALA A 416 -26.48 3.79 -3.82
N VAL A 417 -26.83 4.20 -5.04
CA VAL A 417 -27.29 3.32 -6.12
C VAL A 417 -26.11 2.81 -6.92
N LEU A 418 -26.08 1.52 -7.24
CA LEU A 418 -25.10 0.94 -8.17
C LEU A 418 -25.35 1.46 -9.61
N LEU A 419 -24.30 2.05 -10.22
CA LEU A 419 -24.37 2.62 -11.57
C LEU A 419 -23.49 1.88 -12.56
N TYR A 420 -22.26 1.52 -12.13
CA TYR A 420 -21.29 0.86 -12.99
C TYR A 420 -20.60 -0.28 -12.25
N ALA A 421 -20.21 -1.30 -13.00
CA ALA A 421 -19.39 -2.40 -12.52
C ALA A 421 -18.22 -2.66 -13.46
N GLN A 422 -17.10 -3.07 -12.89
CA GLN A 422 -15.90 -3.45 -13.64
C GLN A 422 -15.39 -4.79 -13.15
N ALA A 423 -14.86 -5.60 -14.05
CA ALA A 423 -14.25 -6.88 -13.69
C ALA A 423 -13.08 -6.69 -12.73
N GLY A 424 -12.92 -7.62 -11.81
CA GLY A 424 -11.81 -7.67 -10.89
C GLY A 424 -10.51 -8.09 -11.57
N HIS A 425 -9.48 -8.30 -10.76
CA HIS A 425 -8.15 -8.73 -11.22
C HIS A 425 -7.79 -10.11 -10.64
N GLY A 426 -6.90 -10.83 -11.32
CA GLY A 426 -6.42 -12.14 -10.90
C GLY A 426 -7.54 -13.18 -10.87
N ARG A 427 -7.72 -13.92 -9.78
CA ARG A 427 -8.77 -14.94 -9.63
C ARG A 427 -10.21 -14.43 -9.83
N ARG A 428 -10.43 -13.14 -9.62
CA ARG A 428 -11.75 -12.50 -9.77
C ARG A 428 -11.89 -11.76 -11.10
N SER A 429 -10.98 -11.99 -12.06
CA SER A 429 -11.02 -11.35 -13.39
C SER A 429 -12.27 -11.71 -14.20
N THR A 430 -12.89 -12.84 -13.90
CA THR A 430 -14.16 -13.29 -14.52
C THR A 430 -15.41 -12.76 -13.83
N LEU A 431 -15.28 -12.10 -12.68
CA LEU A 431 -16.38 -11.56 -11.88
C LEU A 431 -16.31 -10.03 -11.81
N TYR A 432 -17.45 -9.39 -11.80
CA TYR A 432 -17.54 -7.96 -11.51
C TYR A 432 -17.38 -7.75 -10.01
N THR A 433 -16.31 -7.06 -9.60
CA THR A 433 -15.97 -6.83 -8.17
C THR A 433 -15.65 -5.39 -7.84
N ASP A 434 -15.50 -4.53 -8.85
CA ASP A 434 -15.30 -3.10 -8.69
C ASP A 434 -16.59 -2.38 -9.05
N TYR A 435 -17.19 -1.67 -8.10
CA TYR A 435 -18.51 -1.06 -8.24
C TYR A 435 -18.45 0.45 -8.09
N THR A 436 -19.15 1.18 -8.97
CA THR A 436 -19.30 2.63 -8.89
C THR A 436 -20.73 2.97 -8.49
N PHE A 437 -20.85 3.80 -7.47
CA PHE A 437 -22.12 4.18 -6.86
C PHE A 437 -22.42 5.66 -7.08
N GLY A 438 -23.71 5.98 -7.14
CA GLY A 438 -24.21 7.34 -7.32
C GLY A 438 -25.29 7.73 -6.36
N LEU A 439 -25.50 9.04 -6.23
CA LEU A 439 -26.55 9.67 -5.43
C LEU A 439 -27.44 10.55 -6.31
N TRP A 440 -28.63 10.81 -5.84
CA TRP A 440 -29.58 11.71 -6.49
C TRP A 440 -29.11 13.16 -6.42
N HIS A 441 -29.12 13.85 -7.56
CA HIS A 441 -28.86 15.28 -7.69
C HIS A 441 -29.70 15.83 -8.86
N ASP A 442 -30.60 16.76 -8.57
CA ASP A 442 -31.49 17.38 -9.56
C ASP A 442 -32.23 16.38 -10.48
N GLY A 443 -32.72 15.29 -9.89
CA GLY A 443 -33.46 14.25 -10.60
C GLY A 443 -32.61 13.26 -11.41
N ALA A 444 -31.27 13.35 -11.34
CA ALA A 444 -30.33 12.43 -11.99
C ALA A 444 -29.40 11.77 -10.97
N LEU A 445 -28.90 10.58 -11.28
CA LEU A 445 -27.89 9.89 -10.47
C LEU A 445 -26.47 10.33 -10.88
N VAL A 446 -25.72 10.88 -9.93
CA VAL A 446 -24.36 11.37 -10.12
C VAL A 446 -23.37 10.44 -9.44
N PRO A 447 -22.36 9.91 -10.13
CA PRO A 447 -21.33 9.06 -9.53
C PRO A 447 -20.57 9.78 -8.41
N ILE A 448 -20.37 9.10 -7.26
CA ILE A 448 -19.72 9.69 -6.06
C ILE A 448 -18.54 8.88 -5.56
N ALA A 449 -18.57 7.57 -5.70
CA ALA A 449 -17.55 6.70 -5.13
C ALA A 449 -17.41 5.39 -5.89
N LYS A 450 -16.20 4.80 -5.84
CA LYS A 450 -15.92 3.45 -6.30
C LYS A 450 -15.50 2.60 -5.10
N ALA A 451 -16.17 1.46 -4.88
CA ALA A 451 -15.83 0.51 -3.83
C ALA A 451 -15.68 -0.92 -4.40
N TYR A 452 -14.78 -1.70 -3.79
CA TYR A 452 -14.42 -3.05 -4.22
C TYR A 452 -14.37 -4.06 -3.06
N SER A 453 -14.79 -3.68 -1.87
CA SER A 453 -14.79 -4.52 -0.67
C SER A 453 -16.08 -4.39 0.10
N GLY A 454 -16.41 -5.42 0.88
CA GLY A 454 -17.54 -5.43 1.81
C GLY A 454 -18.66 -6.39 1.46
N LEU A 455 -18.65 -7.01 0.25
CA LEU A 455 -19.54 -8.10 -0.10
C LEU A 455 -18.85 -9.45 0.14
N ASP A 456 -19.62 -10.45 0.54
CA ASP A 456 -19.16 -11.83 0.60
C ASP A 456 -19.15 -12.49 -0.79
N ASP A 457 -18.59 -13.70 -0.89
CA ASP A 457 -18.47 -14.40 -2.18
C ASP A 457 -19.85 -14.79 -2.76
N THR A 458 -20.86 -15.02 -1.93
CA THR A 458 -22.23 -15.34 -2.37
C THR A 458 -22.89 -14.11 -2.98
N GLU A 459 -22.78 -12.97 -2.29
CA GLU A 459 -23.30 -11.70 -2.76
C GLU A 459 -22.61 -11.25 -4.05
N ILE A 460 -21.28 -11.45 -4.18
CA ILE A 460 -20.52 -11.14 -5.39
C ILE A 460 -21.05 -11.99 -6.57
N LEU A 461 -21.26 -13.29 -6.39
CA LEU A 461 -21.79 -14.17 -7.42
C LEU A 461 -23.24 -13.82 -7.83
N GLN A 462 -24.07 -13.43 -6.85
CA GLN A 462 -25.43 -12.99 -7.11
C GLN A 462 -25.44 -11.69 -7.91
N LEU A 463 -24.61 -10.72 -7.50
CA LEU A 463 -24.52 -9.42 -8.15
C LEU A 463 -23.90 -9.53 -9.55
N ASP A 464 -22.91 -10.39 -9.76
CA ASP A 464 -22.31 -10.66 -11.07
C ASP A 464 -23.35 -11.16 -12.08
N ARG A 465 -24.19 -12.14 -11.69
CA ARG A 465 -25.28 -12.64 -12.54
C ARG A 465 -26.27 -11.52 -12.91
N TRP A 466 -26.62 -10.71 -11.92
CA TRP A 466 -27.54 -9.59 -12.13
C TRP A 466 -26.94 -8.53 -13.05
N ILE A 467 -25.66 -8.14 -12.87
CA ILE A 467 -24.95 -7.18 -13.73
C ILE A 467 -24.95 -7.66 -15.18
N ARG A 468 -24.64 -8.93 -15.43
CA ARG A 468 -24.63 -9.49 -16.79
C ARG A 468 -25.99 -9.40 -17.47
N ALA A 469 -27.07 -9.62 -16.73
CA ALA A 469 -28.44 -9.57 -17.23
C ALA A 469 -28.98 -8.14 -17.41
N ASN A 470 -28.45 -7.16 -16.66
CA ASN A 470 -28.97 -5.80 -16.58
C ASN A 470 -27.96 -4.73 -17.06
N THR A 471 -26.96 -5.13 -17.84
CA THR A 471 -26.03 -4.21 -18.49
C THR A 471 -26.75 -3.44 -19.59
N THR A 472 -26.74 -2.11 -19.49
CA THR A 472 -27.36 -1.21 -20.50
C THR A 472 -26.35 -0.75 -21.54
N GLU A 473 -25.11 -0.45 -21.10
CA GLU A 473 -24.04 0.03 -21.98
C GLU A 473 -22.68 -0.56 -21.56
N ARG A 474 -21.74 -0.59 -22.53
CA ARG A 474 -20.39 -1.09 -22.30
C ARG A 474 -19.37 -0.03 -22.67
N PHE A 475 -18.46 0.25 -21.72
CA PHE A 475 -17.34 1.20 -21.89
C PHE A 475 -16.01 0.47 -21.63
N GLY A 476 -15.53 -0.29 -22.62
CA GLY A 476 -14.38 -1.17 -22.41
C GLY A 476 -14.66 -2.20 -21.28
N PRO A 477 -13.85 -2.24 -20.23
CA PRO A 477 -14.05 -3.16 -19.09
C PRO A 477 -15.20 -2.77 -18.17
N VAL A 478 -15.79 -1.57 -18.33
CA VAL A 478 -16.86 -1.06 -17.47
C VAL A 478 -18.23 -1.37 -18.06
N ARG A 479 -19.15 -1.79 -17.23
CA ARG A 479 -20.56 -2.03 -17.56
C ARG A 479 -21.43 -1.02 -16.84
N ALA A 480 -22.21 -0.24 -17.58
CA ALA A 480 -23.31 0.52 -17.02
C ALA A 480 -24.47 -0.43 -16.77
N VAL A 481 -25.13 -0.29 -15.65
CA VAL A 481 -26.28 -1.12 -15.26
C VAL A 481 -27.53 -0.30 -15.04
N THR A 482 -28.67 -0.92 -15.20
CA THR A 482 -29.97 -0.30 -14.85
C THR A 482 -29.96 0.07 -13.36
N PRO A 483 -30.24 1.34 -12.96
CA PRO A 483 -30.36 1.71 -11.56
C PRO A 483 -31.43 0.88 -10.84
N HIS A 484 -31.02 0.08 -9.87
CA HIS A 484 -31.92 -0.81 -9.14
C HIS A 484 -31.47 -1.08 -7.70
N HIS A 485 -30.20 -1.49 -7.53
CA HIS A 485 -29.70 -1.90 -6.23
C HIS A 485 -29.11 -0.74 -5.45
N VAL A 486 -29.48 -0.68 -4.16
CA VAL A 486 -28.97 0.28 -3.17
C VAL A 486 -28.01 -0.41 -2.24
N PHE A 487 -26.93 0.27 -1.92
CA PHE A 487 -25.91 -0.20 -0.99
C PHE A 487 -25.61 0.86 0.05
N GLU A 488 -25.52 0.46 1.30
CA GLU A 488 -24.97 1.31 2.35
C GLU A 488 -23.46 1.34 2.23
N LEU A 489 -22.91 2.51 1.95
CA LEU A 489 -21.48 2.75 1.85
C LEU A 489 -20.97 3.39 3.12
N GLY A 490 -19.90 2.80 3.67
CA GLY A 490 -19.14 3.41 4.77
C GLY A 490 -17.91 4.14 4.25
N PHE A 491 -17.56 5.29 4.86
CA PHE A 491 -16.39 6.07 4.47
C PHE A 491 -15.84 6.89 5.65
N GLU A 492 -14.58 7.30 5.55
CA GLU A 492 -13.87 7.99 6.64
C GLU A 492 -14.08 9.53 6.59
N GLY A 493 -14.37 10.08 5.41
CA GLY A 493 -14.58 11.52 5.23
C GLY A 493 -14.88 11.90 3.79
N VAL A 494 -15.23 13.16 3.60
CA VAL A 494 -15.57 13.78 2.31
C VAL A 494 -14.74 15.05 2.14
N ASN A 495 -14.08 15.20 1.00
CA ASN A 495 -13.33 16.38 0.63
C ASN A 495 -13.96 17.05 -0.60
N ARG A 496 -13.85 18.37 -0.73
CA ARG A 496 -14.18 19.05 -1.98
C ARG A 496 -13.20 18.67 -3.08
N SER A 497 -13.70 18.44 -4.29
CA SER A 497 -12.88 18.01 -5.43
C SER A 497 -13.38 18.59 -6.73
N THR A 498 -12.51 19.29 -7.46
CA THR A 498 -12.78 19.80 -8.81
C THR A 498 -12.62 18.73 -9.88
N ARG A 499 -12.10 17.55 -9.54
CA ARG A 499 -11.84 16.44 -10.48
C ARG A 499 -13.06 15.55 -10.71
N HIS A 500 -14.02 15.57 -9.83
CA HIS A 500 -15.22 14.73 -9.88
C HIS A 500 -16.46 15.54 -10.24
N LYS A 501 -17.33 14.97 -11.06
CA LYS A 501 -18.62 15.60 -11.45
C LYS A 501 -19.50 15.94 -10.24
N SER A 502 -19.40 15.17 -9.16
CA SER A 502 -20.11 15.40 -7.89
C SER A 502 -19.56 16.59 -7.08
N GLY A 503 -18.43 17.18 -7.46
CA GLY A 503 -17.75 18.22 -6.69
C GLY A 503 -17.09 17.75 -5.40
N ILE A 504 -17.09 16.43 -5.12
CA ILE A 504 -16.57 15.83 -3.91
C ILE A 504 -15.72 14.58 -4.20
N ALA A 505 -14.84 14.23 -3.25
CA ALA A 505 -14.11 12.99 -3.22
C ALA A 505 -14.35 12.27 -1.88
N VAL A 506 -14.82 11.05 -1.91
CA VAL A 506 -15.08 10.21 -0.74
C VAL A 506 -13.81 9.44 -0.36
N ARG A 507 -13.45 9.46 0.93
CA ARG A 507 -12.23 8.85 1.45
C ARG A 507 -12.50 7.43 1.94
N PHE A 508 -11.78 6.45 1.39
CA PHE A 508 -11.87 5.02 1.73
C PHE A 508 -13.30 4.45 1.70
N PRO A 509 -14.03 4.60 0.58
CA PRO A 509 -15.36 4.04 0.46
C PRO A 509 -15.32 2.52 0.45
N ARG A 510 -16.24 1.90 1.17
CA ARG A 510 -16.45 0.47 1.23
C ARG A 510 -17.93 0.15 1.35
N ILE A 511 -18.34 -1.00 0.86
CA ILE A 511 -19.71 -1.48 1.03
C ILE A 511 -19.82 -2.02 2.46
N LEU A 512 -20.83 -1.57 3.20
CA LEU A 512 -21.18 -2.10 4.52
C LEU A 512 -22.28 -3.14 4.42
N ARG A 513 -23.26 -2.87 3.56
CA ARG A 513 -24.42 -3.73 3.41
C ARG A 513 -25.12 -3.52 2.08
N TRP A 514 -25.61 -4.61 1.47
CA TRP A 514 -26.55 -4.56 0.36
C TRP A 514 -27.96 -4.32 0.90
N ARG A 515 -28.59 -3.20 0.50
CA ARG A 515 -29.91 -2.76 0.97
C ARG A 515 -31.02 -3.35 0.09
N HIS A 516 -31.32 -4.63 0.27
CA HIS A 516 -32.44 -5.30 -0.43
C HIS A 516 -33.81 -4.73 -0.04
N ASP A 517 -33.89 -4.08 1.10
CA ASP A 517 -35.09 -3.46 1.68
C ASP A 517 -35.40 -2.07 1.10
N LYS A 518 -34.44 -1.44 0.38
CA LYS A 518 -34.55 -0.04 -0.03
C LYS A 518 -34.64 0.10 -1.55
N PRO A 519 -35.74 0.66 -2.11
CA PRO A 519 -35.83 0.96 -3.53
C PRO A 519 -34.85 2.07 -3.93
N PHE A 520 -34.31 2.03 -5.15
CA PHE A 520 -33.31 2.98 -5.61
C PHE A 520 -33.78 4.43 -5.64
N ALA A 521 -35.09 4.67 -5.77
CA ALA A 521 -35.69 6.00 -5.71
C ALA A 521 -35.56 6.66 -4.31
N GLU A 522 -35.39 5.85 -3.27
CA GLU A 522 -35.22 6.30 -1.88
C GLU A 522 -33.76 6.40 -1.46
N ALA A 523 -32.81 6.18 -2.38
CA ALA A 523 -31.40 6.41 -2.10
C ALA A 523 -31.13 7.87 -1.75
N ASP A 524 -30.02 8.10 -1.05
CA ASP A 524 -29.71 9.42 -0.52
C ASP A 524 -29.36 10.43 -1.63
N HIS A 525 -29.40 11.72 -1.24
CA HIS A 525 -29.10 12.84 -2.13
C HIS A 525 -27.64 13.29 -2.00
N LEU A 526 -27.07 13.82 -3.09
CA LEU A 526 -25.71 14.36 -3.12
C LEU A 526 -25.52 15.51 -2.12
N SER A 527 -26.56 16.31 -1.87
CA SER A 527 -26.54 17.39 -0.88
C SER A 527 -26.23 16.91 0.54
N SER A 528 -26.73 15.72 0.93
CA SER A 528 -26.43 15.12 2.24
C SER A 528 -24.94 14.81 2.37
N LEU A 529 -24.32 14.31 1.30
CA LEU A 529 -22.89 13.99 1.28
C LEU A 529 -22.02 15.27 1.20
N GLN A 530 -22.47 16.27 0.45
CA GLN A 530 -21.80 17.58 0.34
C GLN A 530 -21.78 18.33 1.67
N ALA A 531 -22.83 18.20 2.49
CA ALA A 531 -22.91 18.80 3.83
C ALA A 531 -21.84 18.24 4.80
N LEU A 532 -21.30 17.06 4.52
CA LEU A 532 -20.21 16.42 5.28
C LEU A 532 -18.81 16.83 4.77
N ALA A 533 -18.73 17.56 3.63
CA ALA A 533 -17.45 17.95 3.04
C ALA A 533 -16.78 19.07 3.86
N ARG A 534 -15.51 18.87 4.16
CA ARG A 534 -14.63 19.83 4.83
C ARG A 534 -13.76 20.58 3.83
#